data_be1dba764f05233b910a11369fba5dff
#
_entry.id   be1dba764f05233b910a11369fba5dff
#
_cell.length_a   1.000
_cell.length_b   1.000
_cell.length_c   1.000
_cell.angle_alpha   90.00
_cell.angle_beta   90.00
_cell.angle_gamma   90.00
#
_symmetry.space_group_name_H-M   'P 1'
#
loop_
_entity.id
_entity.type
_entity.pdbx_description
1 polymer ?
#
loop_
_entity_poly.entity_id
_entity_poly.type
_entity_poly.pdbx_seq_one_letter_code
_entity_poly.pdbx_strand_id
1 'polypeptide(L)'
;MMAAFPAASADDALAWRPASSFLDELRDLGVAALIRDDAEATSLASSDFGNLSDVDAAAAVLYPSCPADIAALLRASCARPSPFAVSARGCGHSVRGQGAAPGGVVVDMSSLGRLAGGSTASLSISVEDRYIDAGGEQLWVDVLHAALAHGLTPRSWTDYLHLTVGGTLSNAGISGQAFRHGPQISNVQELDVITGVGEMVTCSKEKEADLFDAVLGGLGQFGVITRARIPLVPAPARARWVRLFYTSAAGLTGDQERLIDVDLGGALSGLMDYVEGSVLADQDLIGGWRPSFVSEADAARVAALAEGAGGVLYCLEGALYYGGACAGESDVDKLRSRLAVESGYSAGLAIENNSCISEVLTPRSHHDLYSIPPPHGDPPTFPNTIHCHTFFETKSPL
;
A
#
# COMPACT_ATOMS: atom_id res chain seq x y z
N MET A 1 -26.75 17.96 9.45
CA MET A 1 -26.63 19.30 8.83
C MET A 1 -25.13 19.61 8.81
N MET A 2 -24.43 19.20 7.75
CA MET A 2 -22.99 19.43 7.60
C MET A 2 -22.76 20.92 7.35
N ALA A 3 -22.06 21.59 8.26
CA ALA A 3 -21.56 22.93 8.00
C ALA A 3 -20.41 22.81 6.98
N ALA A 4 -20.63 23.29 5.77
CA ALA A 4 -19.58 23.44 4.79
C ALA A 4 -18.58 24.50 5.30
N PHE A 5 -17.34 24.08 5.58
CA PHE A 5 -16.25 25.01 5.81
C PHE A 5 -15.95 25.73 4.50
N PRO A 6 -15.79 27.07 4.49
CA PRO A 6 -15.35 27.78 3.30
C PRO A 6 -13.95 27.28 2.91
N ALA A 7 -13.76 26.95 1.65
CA ALA A 7 -12.44 26.65 1.11
C ALA A 7 -11.56 27.89 1.32
N ALA A 8 -10.49 27.74 2.11
CA ALA A 8 -9.48 28.79 2.25
C ALA A 8 -8.87 29.06 0.87
N SER A 9 -8.68 30.33 0.51
CA SER A 9 -7.99 30.69 -0.72
C SER A 9 -6.54 30.24 -0.63
N ALA A 10 -5.94 29.89 -1.77
CA ALA A 10 -4.53 29.48 -1.82
C ALA A 10 -3.55 30.52 -1.23
N ASP A 11 -3.94 31.79 -1.20
CA ASP A 11 -3.16 32.89 -0.61
C ASP A 11 -3.20 32.92 0.92
N ASP A 12 -4.24 32.38 1.56
CA ASP A 12 -4.33 32.32 3.02
C ASP A 12 -3.50 31.17 3.62
N ALA A 13 -3.18 30.14 2.83
CA ALA A 13 -2.37 29.01 3.27
C ALA A 13 -0.87 29.38 3.44
N LEU A 14 -0.40 30.47 2.79
CA LEU A 14 1.01 30.91 2.79
C LEU A 14 1.43 31.70 4.03
N ALA A 15 0.53 32.06 4.93
CA ALA A 15 0.81 33.01 6.01
C ALA A 15 0.95 32.40 7.40
N TRP A 16 0.64 31.08 7.61
CA TRP A 16 0.72 30.51 8.95
C TRP A 16 2.13 30.01 9.25
N ARG A 17 2.90 30.80 10.02
CA ARG A 17 4.06 30.32 10.76
C ARG A 17 3.65 30.19 12.22
N PRO A 18 4.01 29.08 12.91
CA PRO A 18 3.71 28.98 14.33
C PRO A 18 4.42 30.14 15.03
N ALA A 19 3.62 31.02 15.63
CA ALA A 19 4.20 31.92 16.63
C ALA A 19 4.75 31.08 17.76
N SER A 20 5.78 31.57 18.47
CA SER A 20 6.31 30.90 19.68
C SER A 20 5.20 30.51 20.67
N SER A 21 4.08 31.23 20.69
CA SER A 21 2.89 30.91 21.45
C SER A 21 2.19 29.59 21.07
N PHE A 22 2.31 29.12 19.82
CA PHE A 22 1.65 27.88 19.40
C PHE A 22 2.34 26.63 19.97
N LEU A 23 3.66 26.58 19.91
CA LEU A 23 4.43 25.50 20.54
C LEU A 23 4.27 25.52 22.07
N ASP A 24 4.13 26.72 22.66
CA ASP A 24 3.88 26.87 24.09
C ASP A 24 2.49 26.35 24.49
N GLU A 25 1.44 26.61 23.68
CA GLU A 25 0.11 26.01 23.89
C GLU A 25 0.15 24.46 23.81
N LEU A 26 0.92 23.89 22.87
CA LEU A 26 1.07 22.44 22.78
C LEU A 26 1.89 21.85 23.94
N ARG A 27 2.82 22.61 24.52
CA ARG A 27 3.55 22.20 25.75
C ARG A 27 2.60 22.05 26.93
N ASP A 28 1.64 22.97 27.05
CA ASP A 28 0.62 22.92 28.12
C ASP A 28 -0.32 21.72 27.98
N LEU A 29 -0.50 21.19 26.76
CA LEU A 29 -1.24 19.96 26.50
C LEU A 29 -0.45 18.65 26.76
N GLY A 30 0.82 18.75 27.13
CA GLY A 30 1.69 17.59 27.37
C GLY A 30 2.22 16.90 26.12
N VAL A 31 1.92 17.37 24.91
CA VAL A 31 2.42 16.80 23.63
C VAL A 31 3.67 17.51 23.11
N ALA A 32 4.05 18.65 23.68
CA ALA A 32 5.17 19.45 23.18
C ALA A 32 6.53 18.73 23.19
N ALA A 33 6.76 17.84 24.14
CA ALA A 33 7.98 17.04 24.20
C ALA A 33 8.14 16.07 23.02
N LEU A 34 7.04 15.76 22.32
CA LEU A 34 6.97 14.87 21.16
C LEU A 34 6.97 15.66 19.84
N ILE A 35 7.06 16.98 19.87
CA ILE A 35 7.04 17.85 18.68
C ILE A 35 8.45 18.33 18.36
N ARG A 36 8.81 18.24 17.10
CA ARG A 36 10.02 18.82 16.51
C ARG A 36 9.64 19.83 15.43
N ASP A 37 10.29 20.99 15.46
CA ASP A 37 10.12 22.09 14.51
C ASP A 37 11.45 22.46 13.81
N ASP A 38 12.48 21.65 14.02
CA ASP A 38 13.77 21.83 13.36
C ASP A 38 13.68 21.46 11.86
N ALA A 39 14.58 22.09 11.08
CA ALA A 39 14.59 21.99 9.62
C ALA A 39 14.78 20.55 9.10
N GLU A 40 15.52 19.71 9.83
CA GLU A 40 15.74 18.30 9.45
C GLU A 40 14.42 17.52 9.52
N ALA A 41 13.72 17.58 10.68
CA ALA A 41 12.47 16.86 10.88
C ALA A 41 11.37 17.34 9.91
N THR A 42 11.22 18.65 9.76
CA THR A 42 10.17 19.24 8.91
C THR A 42 10.42 18.99 7.42
N SER A 43 11.66 19.04 6.95
CA SER A 43 12.04 18.70 5.57
C SER A 43 11.78 17.24 5.26
N LEU A 44 12.18 16.32 6.15
CA LEU A 44 11.94 14.89 5.98
C LEU A 44 10.44 14.57 5.93
N ALA A 45 9.65 15.17 6.80
CA ALA A 45 8.20 14.96 6.86
C ALA A 45 7.46 15.55 5.65
N SER A 46 8.04 16.50 4.94
CA SER A 46 7.44 17.16 3.78
C SER A 46 7.84 16.54 2.44
N SER A 47 8.83 15.64 2.42
CA SER A 47 9.23 14.89 1.22
C SER A 47 8.39 13.61 1.10
N ASP A 48 7.99 13.22 -0.12
CA ASP A 48 7.41 11.91 -0.38
C ASP A 48 8.50 10.85 -0.63
N PHE A 49 8.09 9.56 -0.64
CA PHE A 49 9.00 8.43 -0.85
C PHE A 49 9.81 8.54 -2.16
N GLY A 50 9.20 9.05 -3.22
CA GLY A 50 9.84 9.21 -4.54
C GLY A 50 10.58 10.53 -4.70
N ASN A 51 10.55 11.44 -3.71
CA ASN A 51 11.04 12.81 -3.82
C ASN A 51 10.50 13.54 -5.07
N LEU A 52 9.24 13.27 -5.40
CA LEU A 52 8.54 13.80 -6.58
C LEU A 52 7.67 15.01 -6.26
N SER A 53 7.34 15.21 -4.99
CA SER A 53 6.50 16.32 -4.55
C SER A 53 7.36 17.50 -4.10
N ASP A 54 7.15 18.65 -4.74
CA ASP A 54 7.71 19.93 -4.33
C ASP A 54 6.61 20.67 -3.56
N VAL A 55 6.60 20.50 -2.23
CA VAL A 55 5.63 21.15 -1.33
C VAL A 55 6.35 21.91 -0.23
N ASP A 56 5.74 22.99 0.23
CA ASP A 56 6.28 23.76 1.34
C ASP A 56 6.41 22.91 2.60
N ALA A 57 7.45 23.20 3.41
CA ALA A 57 7.73 22.46 4.61
C ALA A 57 6.58 22.57 5.64
N ALA A 58 6.33 21.49 6.37
CA ALA A 58 5.52 21.53 7.57
C ALA A 58 6.15 22.49 8.60
N ALA A 59 5.32 23.09 9.43
CA ALA A 59 5.81 23.93 10.52
C ALA A 59 6.36 23.13 11.69
N ALA A 60 5.82 21.92 11.92
CA ALA A 60 6.28 21.00 12.95
C ALA A 60 5.92 19.56 12.61
N VAL A 61 6.55 18.63 13.31
CA VAL A 61 6.27 17.18 13.26
C VAL A 61 5.94 16.70 14.66
N LEU A 62 4.78 16.07 14.83
CA LEU A 62 4.41 15.35 16.06
C LEU A 62 4.88 13.90 15.94
N TYR A 63 5.57 13.41 16.96
CA TYR A 63 5.92 12.00 17.16
C TYR A 63 5.05 11.44 18.31
N PRO A 64 3.84 10.94 18.04
CA PRO A 64 2.94 10.49 19.07
C PRO A 64 3.43 9.22 19.77
N SER A 65 3.23 9.13 21.08
CA SER A 65 3.47 7.93 21.89
C SER A 65 2.23 7.04 21.97
N CYS A 66 1.06 7.62 21.81
CA CYS A 66 -0.23 6.93 21.81
C CYS A 66 -1.26 7.70 20.98
N PRO A 67 -2.39 7.07 20.61
CA PRO A 67 -3.46 7.73 19.86
C PRO A 67 -4.02 8.99 20.56
N ALA A 68 -3.97 9.06 21.90
CA ALA A 68 -4.44 10.22 22.64
C ALA A 68 -3.64 11.50 22.34
N ASP A 69 -2.35 11.40 21.99
CA ASP A 69 -1.50 12.54 21.62
C ASP A 69 -2.01 13.15 20.29
N ILE A 70 -2.39 12.29 19.32
CA ILE A 70 -2.98 12.74 18.04
C ILE A 70 -4.32 13.42 18.29
N ALA A 71 -5.16 12.83 19.14
CA ALA A 71 -6.45 13.39 19.49
C ALA A 71 -6.31 14.77 20.18
N ALA A 72 -5.31 14.94 21.05
CA ALA A 72 -5.01 16.21 21.70
C ALA A 72 -4.58 17.29 20.69
N LEU A 73 -3.71 16.93 19.72
CA LEU A 73 -3.28 17.82 18.64
C LEU A 73 -4.47 18.30 17.79
N LEU A 74 -5.34 17.36 17.38
CA LEU A 74 -6.52 17.68 16.57
C LEU A 74 -7.51 18.58 17.32
N ARG A 75 -7.76 18.31 18.62
CA ARG A 75 -8.58 19.19 19.47
C ARG A 75 -7.98 20.59 19.57
N ALA A 76 -6.66 20.68 19.75
CA ALA A 76 -5.98 21.97 19.83
C ALA A 76 -6.10 22.75 18.52
N SER A 77 -5.97 22.09 17.36
CA SER A 77 -6.19 22.73 16.08
C SER A 77 -7.63 23.19 15.91
N CYS A 78 -8.60 22.32 16.18
CA CYS A 78 -10.03 22.60 16.02
C CYS A 78 -10.53 23.74 16.94
N ALA A 79 -9.96 23.89 18.12
CA ALA A 79 -10.34 24.95 19.09
C ALA A 79 -9.87 26.35 18.67
N ARG A 80 -9.03 26.47 17.64
CA ARG A 80 -8.53 27.79 17.20
C ARG A 80 -9.50 28.48 16.26
N PRO A 81 -9.54 29.82 16.29
CA PRO A 81 -10.32 30.60 15.30
C PRO A 81 -9.89 30.33 13.85
N SER A 82 -8.60 30.00 13.64
CA SER A 82 -8.04 29.57 12.37
C SER A 82 -7.30 28.24 12.62
N PRO A 83 -7.94 27.09 12.36
CA PRO A 83 -7.32 25.80 12.51
C PRO A 83 -6.11 25.63 11.57
N PHE A 84 -5.06 24.96 12.06
CA PHE A 84 -3.92 24.59 11.21
C PHE A 84 -4.13 23.19 10.63
N ALA A 85 -3.50 22.94 9.48
CA ALA A 85 -3.56 21.64 8.83
C ALA A 85 -2.82 20.57 9.67
N VAL A 86 -3.42 19.38 9.76
CA VAL A 86 -2.79 18.20 10.37
C VAL A 86 -2.85 17.07 9.36
N SER A 87 -1.71 16.42 9.08
CA SER A 87 -1.63 15.26 8.18
C SER A 87 -0.96 14.09 8.85
N ALA A 88 -1.61 12.92 8.81
CA ALA A 88 -1.01 11.67 9.27
C ALA A 88 -0.10 11.10 8.16
N ARG A 89 1.16 10.81 8.50
CA ARG A 89 2.18 10.28 7.60
C ARG A 89 2.60 8.88 8.04
N GLY A 90 2.38 7.88 7.16
CA GLY A 90 2.97 6.55 7.27
C GLY A 90 4.35 6.52 6.58
N CYS A 91 4.50 5.67 5.55
CA CYS A 91 5.75 5.53 4.80
C CYS A 91 5.99 6.63 3.74
N GLY A 92 5.08 7.60 3.61
CA GLY A 92 5.25 8.73 2.69
C GLY A 92 5.02 8.42 1.21
N HIS A 93 4.31 7.35 0.87
CA HIS A 93 4.00 6.97 -0.52
C HIS A 93 2.85 7.78 -1.15
N SER A 94 2.29 8.74 -0.42
CA SER A 94 1.29 9.66 -0.98
C SER A 94 1.91 10.51 -2.08
N VAL A 95 1.17 10.72 -3.17
CA VAL A 95 1.62 11.55 -4.31
C VAL A 95 1.07 12.96 -4.19
N ARG A 96 1.71 13.92 -4.85
CA ARG A 96 1.27 15.32 -4.96
C ARG A 96 1.02 16.00 -3.61
N GLY A 97 1.81 15.67 -2.59
CA GLY A 97 1.72 16.31 -1.28
C GLY A 97 0.50 15.92 -0.44
N GLN A 98 -0.27 14.89 -0.79
CA GLN A 98 -1.45 14.46 -0.02
C GLN A 98 -1.13 14.09 1.43
N GLY A 99 0.06 13.58 1.71
CA GLY A 99 0.53 13.26 3.06
C GLY A 99 1.29 14.39 3.75
N ALA A 100 1.36 15.58 3.13
CA ALA A 100 2.04 16.75 3.66
C ALA A 100 1.05 17.70 4.34
N ALA A 101 1.56 18.59 5.20
CA ALA A 101 0.81 19.66 5.84
C ALA A 101 1.62 20.96 5.72
N PRO A 102 1.62 21.62 4.55
CA PRO A 102 2.36 22.86 4.34
C PRO A 102 2.02 23.91 5.40
N GLY A 103 3.02 24.38 6.14
CA GLY A 103 2.83 25.29 7.26
C GLY A 103 2.07 24.74 8.48
N GLY A 104 1.55 23.52 8.42
CA GLY A 104 0.83 22.81 9.49
C GLY A 104 1.69 21.80 10.24
N VAL A 105 1.06 20.78 10.81
CA VAL A 105 1.73 19.73 11.60
C VAL A 105 1.57 18.37 10.92
N VAL A 106 2.69 17.70 10.65
CA VAL A 106 2.70 16.30 10.22
C VAL A 106 2.78 15.40 11.45
N VAL A 107 1.95 14.37 11.50
CA VAL A 107 1.99 13.32 12.52
C VAL A 107 2.77 12.13 11.96
N ASP A 108 3.94 11.84 12.49
CA ASP A 108 4.74 10.66 12.15
C ASP A 108 4.13 9.42 12.84
N MET A 109 3.28 8.70 12.11
CA MET A 109 2.57 7.54 12.62
C MET A 109 3.52 6.40 13.03
N SER A 110 4.71 6.30 12.43
CA SER A 110 5.67 5.23 12.72
C SER A 110 6.18 5.27 14.17
N SER A 111 6.05 6.41 14.86
CA SER A 111 6.47 6.56 16.25
C SER A 111 5.59 5.77 17.23
N LEU A 112 4.32 5.50 16.91
CA LEU A 112 3.42 4.68 17.72
C LEU A 112 3.98 3.28 17.92
N GLY A 113 4.47 2.63 16.86
CA GLY A 113 5.06 1.29 16.95
C GLY A 113 6.40 1.27 17.68
N ARG A 114 7.24 2.30 17.51
CA ARG A 114 8.57 2.38 18.12
C ARG A 114 8.50 2.54 19.64
N LEU A 115 7.60 3.35 20.13
CA LEU A 115 7.48 3.67 21.57
C LEU A 115 6.72 2.59 22.36
N ALA A 116 5.87 1.81 21.68
CA ALA A 116 5.12 0.72 22.29
C ALA A 116 5.95 -0.57 22.52
N GLY A 117 7.26 -0.57 22.30
CA GLY A 117 8.14 -1.72 22.59
C GLY A 117 8.48 -2.60 21.38
N GLY A 118 8.28 -2.10 20.19
CA GLY A 118 8.65 -2.76 18.92
C GLY A 118 7.53 -2.87 17.91
N SER A 119 7.89 -3.20 16.68
CA SER A 119 7.00 -3.23 15.50
C SER A 119 5.73 -4.09 15.66
N THR A 120 5.71 -5.09 16.53
CA THR A 120 4.57 -6.02 16.69
C THR A 120 3.69 -5.73 17.92
N ALA A 121 3.99 -4.71 18.72
CA ALA A 121 3.25 -4.43 19.96
C ALA A 121 1.77 -4.04 19.73
N SER A 122 1.45 -3.52 18.53
CA SER A 122 0.09 -3.14 18.12
C SER A 122 -0.62 -4.21 17.28
N LEU A 123 -0.13 -5.47 17.28
CA LEU A 123 -0.76 -6.60 16.57
C LEU A 123 -1.38 -7.57 17.58
N SER A 124 -2.65 -7.92 17.37
CA SER A 124 -3.37 -8.91 18.17
C SER A 124 -4.19 -9.84 17.26
N ILE A 125 -4.00 -11.16 17.38
CA ILE A 125 -4.63 -12.16 16.53
C ILE A 125 -5.62 -12.99 17.35
N SER A 126 -6.88 -13.05 16.87
CA SER A 126 -7.83 -14.08 17.27
C SER A 126 -7.81 -15.20 16.23
N VAL A 127 -7.21 -16.34 16.59
CA VAL A 127 -7.16 -17.53 15.72
C VAL A 127 -8.54 -18.17 15.60
N GLU A 128 -9.30 -18.18 16.70
CA GLU A 128 -10.65 -18.73 16.75
C GLU A 128 -11.62 -17.97 15.85
N ASP A 129 -11.66 -16.64 15.99
CA ASP A 129 -12.56 -15.76 15.23
C ASP A 129 -11.96 -15.35 13.86
N ARG A 130 -10.70 -15.71 13.60
CA ARG A 130 -9.97 -15.45 12.35
C ARG A 130 -9.95 -13.98 11.97
N TYR A 131 -9.44 -13.15 12.86
CA TYR A 131 -9.11 -11.75 12.55
C TYR A 131 -7.78 -11.35 13.18
N ILE A 132 -7.22 -10.25 12.69
CA ILE A 132 -6.10 -9.54 13.29
C ILE A 132 -6.52 -8.09 13.53
N ASP A 133 -6.29 -7.60 14.75
CA ASP A 133 -6.29 -6.18 15.05
C ASP A 133 -4.87 -5.65 14.82
N ALA A 134 -4.73 -4.70 13.91
CA ALA A 134 -3.48 -4.08 13.53
C ALA A 134 -3.54 -2.57 13.76
N GLY A 135 -2.52 -2.01 14.40
CA GLY A 135 -2.35 -0.56 14.50
C GLY A 135 -2.25 0.10 13.13
N GLY A 136 -2.71 1.35 13.00
CA GLY A 136 -2.65 2.08 11.73
C GLY A 136 -1.21 2.30 11.22
N GLU A 137 -0.25 2.31 12.11
CA GLU A 137 1.19 2.43 11.84
C GLU A 137 1.85 1.13 11.39
N GLN A 138 1.21 -0.04 11.61
CA GLN A 138 1.80 -1.34 11.31
C GLN A 138 2.00 -1.50 9.80
N LEU A 139 3.12 -2.13 9.42
CA LEU A 139 3.37 -2.47 8.03
C LEU A 139 2.64 -3.75 7.64
N TRP A 140 2.19 -3.83 6.39
CA TRP A 140 1.55 -5.05 5.88
C TRP A 140 2.45 -6.28 5.95
N VAL A 141 3.78 -6.12 5.84
CA VAL A 141 4.74 -7.23 6.02
C VAL A 141 4.66 -7.82 7.43
N ASP A 142 4.54 -6.97 8.46
CA ASP A 142 4.44 -7.41 9.85
C ASP A 142 3.10 -8.10 10.12
N VAL A 143 1.99 -7.53 9.59
CA VAL A 143 0.65 -8.14 9.65
C VAL A 143 0.65 -9.53 9.02
N LEU A 144 1.25 -9.67 7.84
CA LEU A 144 1.31 -10.92 7.10
C LEU A 144 2.16 -11.97 7.84
N HIS A 145 3.36 -11.61 8.32
CA HIS A 145 4.20 -12.51 9.10
C HIS A 145 3.52 -12.98 10.39
N ALA A 146 2.88 -12.05 11.11
CA ALA A 146 2.14 -12.40 12.32
C ALA A 146 1.00 -13.39 12.03
N ALA A 147 0.23 -13.18 10.95
CA ALA A 147 -0.85 -14.07 10.56
C ALA A 147 -0.32 -15.46 10.11
N LEU A 148 0.74 -15.49 9.30
CA LEU A 148 1.35 -16.72 8.78
C LEU A 148 1.93 -17.61 9.89
N ALA A 149 2.41 -17.04 10.99
CA ALA A 149 2.85 -17.80 12.18
C ALA A 149 1.73 -18.68 12.78
N HIS A 150 0.47 -18.34 12.48
CA HIS A 150 -0.73 -19.11 12.88
C HIS A 150 -1.38 -19.87 11.73
N GLY A 151 -0.74 -19.98 10.57
CA GLY A 151 -1.29 -20.61 9.38
C GLY A 151 -2.46 -19.84 8.76
N LEU A 152 -2.53 -18.53 9.01
CA LEU A 152 -3.56 -17.62 8.54
C LEU A 152 -2.97 -16.53 7.65
N THR A 153 -3.81 -15.86 6.87
CA THR A 153 -3.42 -14.73 6.01
C THR A 153 -4.61 -13.77 5.84
N PRO A 154 -4.41 -12.45 5.69
CA PRO A 154 -5.44 -11.57 5.14
C PRO A 154 -5.90 -12.06 3.76
N ARG A 155 -7.13 -11.75 3.37
CA ARG A 155 -7.64 -12.09 2.02
C ARG A 155 -6.96 -11.28 0.93
N SER A 156 -6.61 -10.05 1.24
CA SER A 156 -5.96 -9.11 0.33
C SER A 156 -4.90 -8.32 1.10
N TRP A 157 -3.75 -8.11 0.51
CA TRP A 157 -2.67 -7.26 1.00
C TRP A 157 -2.10 -6.44 -0.16
N THR A 158 -1.27 -5.43 0.13
CA THR A 158 -0.64 -4.62 -0.91
C THR A 158 0.42 -5.43 -1.68
N ASP A 159 0.68 -5.07 -2.93
CA ASP A 159 1.84 -5.54 -3.70
C ASP A 159 3.16 -5.10 -3.03
N TYR A 160 3.22 -3.87 -2.53
CA TYR A 160 4.35 -3.37 -1.74
C TYR A 160 4.06 -3.46 -0.25
N LEU A 161 4.62 -4.47 0.40
CA LEU A 161 4.31 -4.82 1.80
C LEU A 161 4.85 -3.84 2.85
N HIS A 162 5.78 -2.95 2.49
CA HIS A 162 6.32 -1.94 3.40
C HIS A 162 5.48 -0.66 3.46
N LEU A 163 4.18 -0.77 3.22
CA LEU A 163 3.19 0.29 3.45
C LEU A 163 2.48 0.09 4.78
N THR A 164 2.06 1.21 5.39
CA THR A 164 1.27 1.16 6.63
C THR A 164 -0.18 0.77 6.37
N VAL A 165 -0.78 0.06 7.30
CA VAL A 165 -2.20 -0.34 7.28
C VAL A 165 -3.10 0.90 7.14
N GLY A 166 -2.95 1.91 8.01
CA GLY A 166 -3.77 3.12 7.98
C GLY A 166 -3.61 3.92 6.69
N GLY A 167 -2.37 4.02 6.16
CA GLY A 167 -2.11 4.72 4.90
C GLY A 167 -2.78 4.05 3.69
N THR A 168 -2.70 2.73 3.57
CA THR A 168 -3.32 2.00 2.47
C THR A 168 -4.84 2.00 2.56
N LEU A 169 -5.41 1.81 3.75
CA LEU A 169 -6.87 1.87 3.94
C LEU A 169 -7.43 3.27 3.70
N SER A 170 -6.65 4.32 3.94
CA SER A 170 -7.03 5.69 3.56
C SER A 170 -7.07 5.92 2.05
N ASN A 171 -6.37 5.09 1.25
CA ASN A 171 -6.28 5.18 -0.22
C ASN A 171 -6.99 4.04 -0.96
N ALA A 172 -7.79 3.22 -0.31
CA ALA A 172 -8.45 2.01 -0.79
C ALA A 172 -7.59 0.73 -0.74
N GLY A 173 -6.30 0.75 -1.08
CA GLY A 173 -5.42 -0.42 -1.04
C GLY A 173 -5.73 -1.43 -2.15
N ILE A 174 -5.27 -1.14 -3.36
CA ILE A 174 -5.41 -2.02 -4.52
C ILE A 174 -4.22 -2.98 -4.58
N SER A 175 -4.49 -4.23 -4.97
CA SER A 175 -3.46 -5.24 -5.25
C SER A 175 -3.94 -6.21 -6.33
N GLY A 176 -3.05 -7.09 -6.77
CA GLY A 176 -3.38 -8.13 -7.74
C GLY A 176 -4.46 -9.13 -7.29
N GLN A 177 -4.92 -9.08 -6.04
CA GLN A 177 -6.02 -9.90 -5.50
C GLN A 177 -7.38 -9.18 -5.56
N ALA A 178 -7.38 -7.89 -5.93
CA ALA A 178 -8.58 -7.06 -5.88
C ALA A 178 -9.71 -7.56 -6.78
N PHE A 179 -9.39 -8.22 -7.89
CA PHE A 179 -10.41 -8.79 -8.79
C PHE A 179 -11.26 -9.89 -8.12
N ARG A 180 -10.72 -10.59 -7.08
CA ARG A 180 -11.43 -11.61 -6.32
C ARG A 180 -12.05 -11.12 -5.03
N HIS A 181 -11.33 -10.24 -4.33
CA HIS A 181 -11.64 -9.90 -2.94
C HIS A 181 -12.00 -8.42 -2.77
N GLY A 182 -12.03 -7.66 -3.86
CA GLY A 182 -12.11 -6.21 -3.80
C GLY A 182 -10.83 -5.57 -3.27
N PRO A 183 -10.76 -4.23 -3.22
CA PRO A 183 -9.67 -3.50 -2.60
C PRO A 183 -9.59 -3.83 -1.10
N GLN A 184 -8.49 -3.48 -0.45
CA GLN A 184 -8.30 -3.79 0.99
C GLN A 184 -9.39 -3.21 1.88
N ILE A 185 -9.92 -2.02 1.54
CA ILE A 185 -11.07 -1.43 2.25
C ILE A 185 -12.32 -2.32 2.28
N SER A 186 -12.49 -3.22 1.31
CA SER A 186 -13.58 -4.21 1.30
C SER A 186 -13.36 -5.37 2.29
N ASN A 187 -12.18 -5.46 2.88
CA ASN A 187 -11.75 -6.53 3.76
C ASN A 187 -11.41 -6.00 5.17
N VAL A 188 -12.19 -5.06 5.67
CA VAL A 188 -12.09 -4.49 7.02
C VAL A 188 -13.42 -4.69 7.74
N GLN A 189 -13.36 -5.10 9.01
CA GLN A 189 -14.54 -5.35 9.84
C GLN A 189 -14.83 -4.17 10.78
N GLU A 190 -13.78 -3.56 11.35
CA GLU A 190 -13.89 -2.50 12.36
C GLU A 190 -12.66 -1.60 12.30
N LEU A 191 -12.84 -0.33 12.62
CA LEU A 191 -11.77 0.67 12.73
C LEU A 191 -11.85 1.40 14.07
N ASP A 192 -10.67 1.80 14.61
CA ASP A 192 -10.58 2.90 15.55
C ASP A 192 -10.04 4.12 14.81
N VAL A 193 -10.76 5.21 14.90
CA VAL A 193 -10.53 6.44 14.14
C VAL A 193 -10.48 7.62 15.09
N ILE A 194 -9.56 8.53 14.87
CA ILE A 194 -9.58 9.86 15.50
C ILE A 194 -10.16 10.85 14.50
N THR A 195 -11.31 11.42 14.82
CA THR A 195 -12.00 12.40 13.96
C THR A 195 -11.28 13.74 13.93
N GLY A 196 -11.61 14.61 12.97
CA GLY A 196 -11.03 15.96 12.86
C GLY A 196 -11.24 16.86 14.08
N VAL A 197 -12.21 16.54 14.94
CA VAL A 197 -12.44 17.23 16.24
C VAL A 197 -11.71 16.55 17.41
N GLY A 198 -10.91 15.52 17.13
CA GLY A 198 -10.12 14.82 18.15
C GLY A 198 -10.92 13.84 19.00
N GLU A 199 -12.06 13.38 18.56
CA GLU A 199 -12.81 12.28 19.18
C GLU A 199 -12.27 10.93 18.70
N MET A 200 -12.12 10.00 19.65
CA MET A 200 -11.71 8.62 19.36
C MET A 200 -12.97 7.76 19.22
N VAL A 201 -13.22 7.22 18.04
CA VAL A 201 -14.43 6.49 17.69
C VAL A 201 -14.09 5.12 17.15
N THR A 202 -14.73 4.08 17.68
CA THR A 202 -14.75 2.75 17.07
C THR A 202 -15.95 2.65 16.13
N CYS A 203 -15.71 2.35 14.85
CA CYS A 203 -16.73 2.27 13.81
C CYS A 203 -16.66 0.97 13.00
N SER A 204 -17.81 0.53 12.50
CA SER A 204 -17.98 -0.65 11.64
C SER A 204 -19.20 -0.45 10.74
N LYS A 205 -19.54 -1.46 9.91
CA LYS A 205 -20.78 -1.45 9.12
C LYS A 205 -22.06 -1.37 9.99
N GLU A 206 -21.98 -1.84 11.25
CA GLU A 206 -23.11 -1.88 12.19
C GLU A 206 -23.11 -0.71 13.17
N LYS A 207 -21.97 -0.02 13.32
CA LYS A 207 -21.78 1.06 14.29
C LYS A 207 -21.04 2.22 13.64
N GLU A 208 -21.62 3.43 13.69
CA GLU A 208 -21.04 4.63 13.06
C GLU A 208 -20.69 4.36 11.58
N ALA A 209 -21.63 3.74 10.84
CA ALA A 209 -21.41 3.22 9.48
C ALA A 209 -21.02 4.33 8.51
N ASP A 210 -21.59 5.53 8.64
CA ASP A 210 -21.25 6.67 7.78
C ASP A 210 -19.78 7.09 7.96
N LEU A 211 -19.25 7.07 9.19
CA LEU A 211 -17.84 7.34 9.47
C LEU A 211 -16.96 6.22 8.92
N PHE A 212 -17.36 4.97 9.14
CA PHE A 212 -16.63 3.80 8.64
C PHE A 212 -16.44 3.87 7.12
N ASP A 213 -17.52 4.14 6.38
CA ASP A 213 -17.48 4.22 4.92
C ASP A 213 -16.74 5.47 4.43
N ALA A 214 -16.83 6.59 5.13
CA ALA A 214 -16.14 7.82 4.75
C ALA A 214 -14.62 7.76 4.94
N VAL A 215 -14.15 7.06 5.98
CA VAL A 215 -12.72 6.98 6.31
C VAL A 215 -11.99 6.02 5.37
N LEU A 216 -12.64 4.92 4.98
CA LEU A 216 -12.09 3.94 4.05
C LEU A 216 -12.01 4.53 2.63
N GLY A 217 -10.78 4.75 2.14
CA GLY A 217 -10.55 5.45 0.87
C GLY A 217 -10.78 6.97 0.91
N GLY A 218 -10.99 7.54 2.10
CA GLY A 218 -11.30 8.95 2.31
C GLY A 218 -10.09 9.89 2.31
N LEU A 219 -8.90 9.42 1.93
CA LEU A 219 -7.66 10.19 1.82
C LEU A 219 -7.28 10.93 3.11
N GLY A 220 -7.64 10.38 4.28
CA GLY A 220 -7.38 10.98 5.58
C GLY A 220 -8.27 12.21 5.93
N GLN A 221 -9.26 12.55 5.09
CA GLN A 221 -10.08 13.75 5.24
C GLN A 221 -11.12 13.64 6.37
N PHE A 222 -11.51 12.42 6.74
CA PHE A 222 -12.57 12.17 7.72
C PHE A 222 -12.04 11.68 9.07
N GLY A 223 -10.75 11.38 9.15
CA GLY A 223 -10.09 10.97 10.39
C GLY A 223 -8.79 10.21 10.17
N VAL A 224 -8.10 9.97 11.29
CA VAL A 224 -6.85 9.23 11.32
C VAL A 224 -7.14 7.80 11.80
N ILE A 225 -6.84 6.79 10.99
CA ILE A 225 -6.98 5.38 11.34
C ILE A 225 -5.86 5.00 12.30
N THR A 226 -6.21 4.57 13.51
CA THR A 226 -5.27 4.13 14.54
C THR A 226 -5.28 2.63 14.78
N ARG A 227 -6.35 1.92 14.40
CA ARG A 227 -6.46 0.47 14.40
C ARG A 227 -7.41 0.01 13.30
N ALA A 228 -7.13 -1.15 12.71
CA ALA A 228 -8.04 -1.86 11.81
C ALA A 228 -8.18 -3.32 12.23
N ARG A 229 -9.41 -3.84 12.25
CA ARG A 229 -9.72 -5.26 12.36
C ARG A 229 -9.87 -5.86 10.98
N ILE A 230 -8.96 -6.78 10.65
CA ILE A 230 -8.83 -7.37 9.32
C ILE A 230 -9.15 -8.86 9.42
N PRO A 231 -10.14 -9.39 8.67
CA PRO A 231 -10.46 -10.80 8.66
C PRO A 231 -9.35 -11.64 8.03
N LEU A 232 -9.12 -12.80 8.61
CA LEU A 232 -8.12 -13.77 8.17
C LEU A 232 -8.78 -15.02 7.57
N VAL A 233 -8.05 -15.66 6.66
CA VAL A 233 -8.40 -16.95 6.06
C VAL A 233 -7.23 -17.92 6.22
N PRO A 234 -7.42 -19.25 6.08
CA PRO A 234 -6.32 -20.19 6.06
C PRO A 234 -5.30 -19.82 4.99
N ALA A 235 -4.03 -19.78 5.37
CA ALA A 235 -2.94 -19.47 4.43
C ALA A 235 -2.72 -20.65 3.48
N PRO A 236 -2.48 -20.39 2.18
CA PRO A 236 -2.00 -21.43 1.27
C PRO A 236 -0.59 -21.87 1.69
N ALA A 237 -0.26 -23.14 1.48
CA ALA A 237 1.06 -23.66 1.84
C ALA A 237 2.15 -23.20 0.85
N ARG A 238 1.78 -23.00 -0.40
CA ARG A 238 2.71 -22.65 -1.49
C ARG A 238 2.07 -21.68 -2.47
N ALA A 239 2.93 -20.91 -3.14
CA ALA A 239 2.57 -20.10 -4.28
C ALA A 239 3.46 -20.50 -5.48
N ARG A 240 2.86 -20.59 -6.65
CA ARG A 240 3.58 -20.62 -7.90
C ARG A 240 3.45 -19.26 -8.57
N TRP A 241 4.56 -18.66 -8.83
CA TRP A 241 4.66 -17.37 -9.49
C TRP A 241 4.87 -17.58 -10.98
N VAL A 242 4.12 -16.84 -11.81
CA VAL A 242 4.15 -16.94 -13.27
C VAL A 242 4.29 -15.53 -13.85
N ARG A 243 5.19 -15.37 -14.81
CA ARG A 243 5.33 -14.16 -15.61
C ARG A 243 5.14 -14.47 -17.08
N LEU A 244 4.27 -13.73 -17.72
CA LEU A 244 3.97 -13.82 -19.14
C LEU A 244 4.40 -12.51 -19.79
N PHE A 245 5.28 -12.57 -20.80
CA PHE A 245 5.79 -11.41 -21.49
C PHE A 245 5.13 -11.27 -22.86
N TYR A 246 4.69 -10.08 -23.17
CA TYR A 246 4.00 -9.72 -24.41
C TYR A 246 4.75 -8.59 -25.11
N THR A 247 4.65 -8.58 -26.45
CA THR A 247 5.19 -7.51 -27.29
C THR A 247 4.14 -6.46 -27.65
N SER A 248 2.89 -6.62 -27.16
CA SER A 248 1.81 -5.65 -27.37
C SER A 248 0.95 -5.48 -26.13
N ALA A 249 0.52 -4.25 -25.86
CA ALA A 249 -0.43 -3.94 -24.79
C ALA A 249 -1.75 -4.68 -24.95
N ALA A 250 -2.26 -4.78 -26.18
CA ALA A 250 -3.53 -5.46 -26.47
C ALA A 250 -3.48 -6.96 -26.13
N GLY A 251 -2.33 -7.62 -26.32
CA GLY A 251 -2.14 -9.00 -25.92
C GLY A 251 -2.18 -9.16 -24.40
N LEU A 252 -1.46 -8.29 -23.66
CA LEU A 252 -1.49 -8.27 -22.21
C LEU A 252 -2.91 -8.06 -21.68
N THR A 253 -3.57 -6.95 -22.09
CA THR A 253 -4.89 -6.59 -21.55
C THR A 253 -5.96 -7.63 -21.89
N GLY A 254 -5.92 -8.20 -23.09
CA GLY A 254 -6.87 -9.24 -23.48
C GLY A 254 -6.74 -10.52 -22.64
N ASP A 255 -5.52 -10.95 -22.31
CA ASP A 255 -5.30 -12.11 -21.44
C ASP A 255 -5.59 -11.76 -19.97
N GLN A 256 -5.26 -10.55 -19.53
CA GLN A 256 -5.58 -10.08 -18.18
C GLN A 256 -7.11 -10.06 -17.95
N GLU A 257 -7.90 -9.52 -18.88
CA GLU A 257 -9.36 -9.52 -18.81
C GLU A 257 -9.93 -10.93 -18.68
N ARG A 258 -9.43 -11.90 -19.45
CA ARG A 258 -9.87 -13.31 -19.37
C ARG A 258 -9.54 -13.98 -18.04
N LEU A 259 -8.40 -13.61 -17.43
CA LEU A 259 -7.97 -14.18 -16.15
C LEU A 259 -8.77 -13.63 -14.96
N ILE A 260 -9.15 -12.35 -15.00
CA ILE A 260 -9.86 -11.69 -13.90
C ILE A 260 -11.40 -11.80 -14.02
N ASP A 261 -11.92 -12.12 -15.19
CA ASP A 261 -13.36 -12.26 -15.37
C ASP A 261 -13.87 -13.57 -14.76
N VAL A 262 -14.42 -13.44 -13.54
CA VAL A 262 -14.97 -14.58 -12.79
C VAL A 262 -16.39 -14.96 -13.22
N ASP A 263 -17.08 -14.09 -13.96
CA ASP A 263 -18.50 -14.25 -14.30
C ASP A 263 -18.70 -14.92 -15.66
N LEU A 264 -17.78 -14.76 -16.61
CA LEU A 264 -17.90 -15.34 -17.94
C LEU A 264 -17.72 -16.87 -18.00
N GLY A 265 -17.33 -17.52 -16.89
CA GLY A 265 -17.15 -18.98 -16.84
C GLY A 265 -16.13 -19.50 -17.86
N GLY A 266 -15.25 -18.66 -18.34
CA GLY A 266 -14.18 -18.99 -19.28
C GLY A 266 -13.21 -20.00 -18.69
N ALA A 267 -12.51 -20.73 -19.54
CA ALA A 267 -11.56 -21.78 -19.12
C ALA A 267 -10.38 -21.24 -18.30
N LEU A 268 -10.12 -19.92 -18.33
CA LEU A 268 -9.08 -19.22 -17.58
C LEU A 268 -9.60 -18.53 -16.31
N SER A 269 -10.93 -18.37 -16.20
CA SER A 269 -11.56 -17.73 -15.05
C SER A 269 -11.18 -18.47 -13.76
N GLY A 270 -10.70 -17.72 -12.79
CA GLY A 270 -10.38 -18.27 -11.48
C GLY A 270 -9.11 -19.13 -11.40
N LEU A 271 -8.27 -19.17 -12.43
CA LEU A 271 -7.01 -19.93 -12.40
C LEU A 271 -5.93 -19.25 -11.56
N MET A 272 -5.90 -17.92 -11.51
CA MET A 272 -4.91 -17.19 -10.73
C MET A 272 -5.54 -16.58 -9.49
N ASP A 273 -4.77 -16.52 -8.41
CA ASP A 273 -5.17 -15.90 -7.14
C ASP A 273 -4.68 -14.45 -7.03
N TYR A 274 -3.69 -14.09 -7.86
CA TYR A 274 -3.08 -12.76 -7.96
C TYR A 274 -2.78 -12.48 -9.43
N VAL A 275 -3.09 -11.29 -9.91
CA VAL A 275 -2.81 -10.85 -11.29
C VAL A 275 -2.42 -9.38 -11.30
N GLU A 276 -1.27 -9.06 -11.89
CA GLU A 276 -0.75 -7.70 -12.04
C GLU A 276 -0.18 -7.50 -13.44
N GLY A 277 -0.41 -6.32 -14.04
CA GLY A 277 0.16 -5.93 -15.32
C GLY A 277 1.21 -4.84 -15.16
N SER A 278 2.33 -4.94 -15.87
CA SER A 278 3.38 -3.93 -15.89
C SER A 278 3.94 -3.68 -17.28
N VAL A 279 4.52 -2.49 -17.48
CA VAL A 279 5.24 -2.11 -18.71
C VAL A 279 6.72 -2.00 -18.39
N LEU A 280 7.55 -2.70 -19.17
CA LEU A 280 9.00 -2.72 -19.06
C LEU A 280 9.59 -1.97 -20.26
N ALA A 281 10.07 -0.75 -20.04
CA ALA A 281 10.49 0.17 -21.11
C ALA A 281 12.00 0.38 -21.22
N ASP A 282 12.81 -0.26 -20.36
CA ASP A 282 14.25 -0.08 -20.31
C ASP A 282 14.94 -1.45 -20.15
N GLN A 283 16.03 -1.66 -20.90
CA GLN A 283 16.78 -2.92 -20.82
C GLN A 283 17.44 -3.14 -19.45
N ASP A 284 17.85 -2.07 -18.76
CA ASP A 284 18.41 -2.15 -17.41
C ASP A 284 17.35 -2.54 -16.40
N LEU A 285 16.09 -2.12 -16.60
CA LEU A 285 14.93 -2.54 -15.82
C LEU A 285 14.59 -4.01 -16.05
N ILE A 286 14.69 -4.49 -17.29
CA ILE A 286 14.43 -5.89 -17.63
C ILE A 286 15.45 -6.80 -16.95
N GLY A 287 16.72 -6.39 -16.90
CA GLY A 287 17.80 -7.13 -16.24
C GLY A 287 17.80 -7.05 -14.71
N GLY A 288 17.36 -5.92 -14.15
CA GLY A 288 17.37 -5.64 -12.71
C GLY A 288 16.04 -5.91 -11.98
N TRP A 289 14.94 -6.10 -12.73
CA TRP A 289 13.62 -6.22 -12.13
C TRP A 289 13.40 -7.61 -11.50
N ARG A 290 13.28 -7.63 -10.17
CA ARG A 290 13.11 -8.84 -9.35
C ARG A 290 14.08 -9.98 -9.76
N PRO A 291 15.39 -9.77 -9.74
CA PRO A 291 16.39 -10.72 -10.27
C PRO A 291 16.37 -12.08 -9.56
N SER A 292 15.91 -12.14 -8.30
CA SER A 292 15.80 -13.37 -7.53
C SER A 292 14.82 -14.40 -8.10
N PHE A 293 13.96 -14.00 -9.05
CA PHE A 293 12.94 -14.87 -9.65
C PHE A 293 13.21 -15.21 -11.13
N VAL A 294 14.28 -14.70 -11.72
CA VAL A 294 14.60 -14.88 -13.13
C VAL A 294 15.97 -15.51 -13.24
N SER A 295 16.07 -16.68 -13.90
CA SER A 295 17.37 -17.29 -14.20
C SER A 295 18.14 -16.46 -15.24
N GLU A 296 19.47 -16.54 -15.25
CA GLU A 296 20.29 -15.86 -16.29
C GLU A 296 19.86 -16.24 -17.71
N ALA A 297 19.49 -17.52 -17.93
CA ALA A 297 19.00 -17.98 -19.21
C ALA A 297 17.66 -17.34 -19.60
N ASP A 298 16.76 -17.17 -18.65
CA ASP A 298 15.48 -16.51 -18.88
C ASP A 298 15.65 -15.00 -19.05
N ALA A 299 16.54 -14.36 -18.31
CA ALA A 299 16.87 -12.95 -18.49
C ALA A 299 17.38 -12.68 -19.93
N ALA A 300 18.25 -13.55 -20.45
CA ALA A 300 18.73 -13.46 -21.84
C ALA A 300 17.59 -13.61 -22.85
N ARG A 301 16.62 -14.51 -22.61
CA ARG A 301 15.43 -14.69 -23.47
C ARG A 301 14.51 -13.48 -23.44
N VAL A 302 14.30 -12.87 -22.26
CA VAL A 302 13.51 -11.64 -22.10
C VAL A 302 14.19 -10.48 -22.82
N ALA A 303 15.51 -10.33 -22.67
CA ALA A 303 16.27 -9.28 -23.36
C ALA A 303 16.17 -9.41 -24.90
N ALA A 304 16.31 -10.63 -25.43
CA ALA A 304 16.16 -10.89 -26.86
C ALA A 304 14.74 -10.59 -27.38
N LEU A 305 13.70 -10.89 -26.57
CA LEU A 305 12.33 -10.55 -26.90
C LEU A 305 12.11 -9.03 -26.91
N ALA A 306 12.70 -8.30 -25.94
CA ALA A 306 12.62 -6.85 -25.85
C ALA A 306 13.30 -6.15 -27.04
N GLU A 307 14.49 -6.64 -27.44
CA GLU A 307 15.19 -6.12 -28.61
C GLU A 307 14.34 -6.26 -29.89
N GLY A 308 13.71 -7.44 -30.08
CA GLY A 308 12.80 -7.69 -31.19
C GLY A 308 11.53 -6.84 -31.16
N ALA A 309 11.11 -6.34 -29.99
CA ALA A 309 9.92 -5.54 -29.76
C ALA A 309 10.19 -4.00 -29.70
N GLY A 310 11.39 -3.56 -30.07
CA GLY A 310 11.73 -2.14 -30.03
C GLY A 310 11.99 -1.58 -28.63
N GLY A 311 12.38 -2.43 -27.67
CA GLY A 311 12.79 -2.05 -26.32
C GLY A 311 11.65 -1.94 -25.31
N VAL A 312 10.40 -2.26 -25.68
CA VAL A 312 9.25 -2.22 -24.77
C VAL A 312 8.60 -3.60 -24.68
N LEU A 313 8.44 -4.11 -23.47
CA LEU A 313 7.68 -5.31 -23.17
C LEU A 313 6.54 -5.01 -22.20
N TYR A 314 5.53 -5.84 -22.25
CA TYR A 314 4.42 -5.86 -21.31
C TYR A 314 4.48 -7.17 -20.54
N CYS A 315 4.40 -7.12 -19.23
CA CYS A 315 4.49 -8.29 -18.37
C CYS A 315 3.19 -8.46 -17.59
N LEU A 316 2.56 -9.62 -17.69
CA LEU A 316 1.52 -10.05 -16.79
C LEU A 316 2.17 -10.96 -15.76
N GLU A 317 2.06 -10.57 -14.50
CA GLU A 317 2.56 -11.28 -13.34
C GLU A 317 1.38 -11.89 -12.60
N GLY A 318 1.44 -13.18 -12.31
CA GLY A 318 0.39 -13.90 -11.63
C GLY A 318 0.91 -14.88 -10.59
N ALA A 319 0.07 -15.19 -9.62
CA ALA A 319 0.34 -16.26 -8.65
C ALA A 319 -0.83 -17.21 -8.54
N LEU A 320 -0.49 -18.51 -8.40
CA LEU A 320 -1.41 -19.57 -8.06
C LEU A 320 -1.10 -20.04 -6.64
N TYR A 321 -2.09 -20.03 -5.77
CA TYR A 321 -1.98 -20.49 -4.39
C TYR A 321 -2.45 -21.94 -4.27
N TYR A 322 -1.69 -22.78 -3.60
CA TYR A 322 -2.06 -24.18 -3.44
C TYR A 322 -1.62 -24.78 -2.11
N GLY A 323 -2.35 -25.83 -1.68
CA GLY A 323 -2.05 -26.58 -0.46
C GLY A 323 -1.68 -28.03 -0.78
N GLY A 324 -0.54 -28.51 -0.22
CA GLY A 324 -0.10 -29.90 -0.33
C GLY A 324 0.96 -30.17 -1.42
N ALA A 325 1.63 -31.32 -1.33
CA ALA A 325 2.86 -31.63 -2.05
C ALA A 325 2.70 -31.87 -3.56
N CYS A 326 1.48 -32.04 -4.09
CA CYS A 326 1.27 -32.60 -5.43
C CYS A 326 0.33 -31.81 -6.35
N ALA A 327 -0.27 -30.70 -5.93
CA ALA A 327 -1.31 -30.02 -6.71
C ALA A 327 -0.77 -29.06 -7.80
N GLY A 328 0.52 -28.75 -7.81
CA GLY A 328 1.04 -27.60 -8.54
C GLY A 328 1.42 -27.80 -10.01
N GLU A 329 1.97 -28.94 -10.42
CA GLU A 329 2.49 -29.08 -11.79
C GLU A 329 1.39 -29.17 -12.85
N SER A 330 0.33 -29.87 -12.56
CA SER A 330 -0.83 -30.03 -13.45
C SER A 330 -1.57 -28.74 -13.79
N ASP A 331 -1.57 -27.76 -12.88
CA ASP A 331 -2.40 -26.56 -13.04
C ASP A 331 -1.70 -25.47 -13.86
N VAL A 332 -0.38 -25.39 -13.79
CA VAL A 332 0.39 -24.45 -14.63
C VAL A 332 0.51 -24.95 -16.07
N ASP A 333 0.68 -26.26 -16.27
CA ASP A 333 0.66 -26.83 -17.62
C ASP A 333 -0.74 -26.67 -18.25
N LYS A 334 -1.80 -26.74 -17.45
CA LYS A 334 -3.15 -26.38 -17.89
C LYS A 334 -3.28 -24.90 -18.22
N LEU A 335 -2.71 -24.00 -17.40
CA LEU A 335 -2.69 -22.58 -17.69
C LEU A 335 -1.93 -22.30 -18.99
N ARG A 336 -0.73 -22.86 -19.15
CA ARG A 336 0.05 -22.73 -20.38
C ARG A 336 -0.69 -23.21 -21.60
N SER A 337 -1.24 -24.42 -21.56
CA SER A 337 -1.95 -24.99 -22.69
C SER A 337 -3.21 -24.21 -23.02
N ARG A 338 -3.92 -23.69 -22.02
CA ARG A 338 -5.12 -22.89 -22.21
C ARG A 338 -4.80 -21.49 -22.75
N LEU A 339 -3.82 -20.78 -22.19
CA LEU A 339 -3.36 -19.50 -22.73
C LEU A 339 -2.86 -19.65 -24.19
N ALA A 340 -2.12 -20.69 -24.49
CA ALA A 340 -1.63 -20.94 -25.85
C ALA A 340 -2.73 -21.27 -26.85
N VAL A 341 -3.77 -21.99 -26.42
CA VAL A 341 -4.87 -22.43 -27.31
C VAL A 341 -5.92 -21.34 -27.50
N GLU A 342 -6.26 -20.58 -26.44
CA GLU A 342 -7.37 -19.64 -26.47
C GLU A 342 -6.97 -18.23 -26.91
N SER A 343 -5.73 -17.78 -26.61
CA SER A 343 -5.32 -16.39 -26.89
C SER A 343 -4.67 -16.16 -28.25
N GLY A 344 -4.35 -17.23 -29.00
CA GLY A 344 -3.45 -17.07 -30.13
C GLY A 344 -2.08 -16.54 -29.72
N TYR A 345 -1.66 -16.86 -28.51
CA TYR A 345 -0.44 -16.48 -27.85
C TYR A 345 0.78 -16.96 -28.65
N SER A 346 1.22 -16.15 -29.59
CA SER A 346 2.22 -16.59 -30.58
C SER A 346 3.63 -16.15 -30.26
N ALA A 347 3.87 -15.38 -29.20
CA ALA A 347 5.20 -14.80 -29.02
C ALA A 347 5.62 -14.55 -27.56
N GLY A 348 4.89 -15.02 -26.56
CA GLY A 348 5.25 -14.73 -25.20
C GLY A 348 6.21 -15.75 -24.60
N LEU A 349 7.06 -15.26 -23.73
CA LEU A 349 7.92 -16.05 -22.87
C LEU A 349 7.18 -16.23 -21.54
N ALA A 350 7.06 -17.48 -21.06
CA ALA A 350 6.61 -17.76 -19.70
C ALA A 350 7.80 -18.13 -18.81
N ILE A 351 7.92 -17.50 -17.67
CA ILE A 351 8.88 -17.80 -16.62
C ILE A 351 8.12 -18.18 -15.37
N GLU A 352 8.54 -19.27 -14.73
CA GLU A 352 7.87 -19.82 -13.55
C GLU A 352 8.85 -20.04 -12.41
N ASN A 353 8.37 -19.79 -11.19
CA ASN A 353 9.10 -20.13 -9.97
C ASN A 353 8.15 -20.73 -8.93
N ASN A 354 8.61 -21.79 -8.25
CA ASN A 354 7.90 -22.41 -7.14
C ASN A 354 8.55 -22.00 -5.83
N SER A 355 7.80 -21.33 -4.98
CA SER A 355 8.30 -20.91 -3.68
C SER A 355 7.34 -21.29 -2.56
N CYS A 356 7.88 -21.60 -1.39
CA CYS A 356 7.10 -21.65 -0.16
C CYS A 356 6.64 -20.21 0.15
N ILE A 357 5.39 -20.01 0.55
CA ILE A 357 4.90 -18.66 0.90
C ILE A 357 5.76 -18.00 1.97
N SER A 358 6.24 -18.78 2.95
CA SER A 358 7.16 -18.29 3.97
C SER A 358 8.51 -17.83 3.40
N GLU A 359 8.97 -18.38 2.28
CA GLU A 359 10.23 -18.01 1.61
C GLU A 359 10.07 -16.75 0.74
N VAL A 360 8.92 -16.59 0.08
CA VAL A 360 8.60 -15.41 -0.73
C VAL A 360 8.50 -14.15 0.15
N LEU A 361 8.08 -14.32 1.39
CA LEU A 361 7.80 -13.25 2.34
C LEU A 361 8.91 -13.05 3.39
N THR A 362 10.03 -13.78 3.30
CA THR A 362 11.14 -13.57 4.24
C THR A 362 11.86 -12.24 3.99
N PRO A 363 12.32 -11.54 5.04
CA PRO A 363 13.00 -10.25 4.91
C PRO A 363 14.22 -10.25 3.99
N ARG A 364 14.87 -11.41 3.80
CA ARG A 364 16.06 -11.54 2.93
C ARG A 364 15.77 -11.29 1.45
N SER A 365 14.59 -11.67 0.95
CA SER A 365 14.20 -11.44 -0.43
C SER A 365 13.74 -9.99 -0.71
N HIS A 366 13.34 -9.25 0.34
CA HIS A 366 12.88 -7.87 0.22
C HIS A 366 14.01 -6.84 0.43
N HIS A 367 14.99 -7.13 1.27
CA HIS A 367 16.12 -6.22 1.50
C HIS A 367 17.00 -6.02 0.25
N ASP A 368 17.10 -7.04 -0.60
CA ASP A 368 17.89 -6.96 -1.83
C ASP A 368 17.14 -6.26 -2.99
N LEU A 369 15.80 -6.16 -2.91
CA LEU A 369 14.97 -5.55 -3.96
C LEU A 369 14.78 -4.04 -3.81
N TYR A 370 14.90 -3.52 -2.59
CA TYR A 370 14.72 -2.10 -2.28
C TYR A 370 15.72 -1.65 -1.21
N SER A 371 17.03 -1.89 -1.44
CA SER A 371 18.08 -1.27 -0.65
C SER A 371 17.99 0.23 -0.88
N ILE A 372 17.27 0.92 0.00
CA ILE A 372 17.41 2.37 0.12
C ILE A 372 18.80 2.58 0.71
N PRO A 373 19.75 3.19 0.00
CA PRO A 373 21.02 3.55 0.60
C PRO A 373 20.75 4.46 1.80
N PRO A 374 21.57 4.40 2.86
CA PRO A 374 21.43 5.30 3.99
C PRO A 374 21.50 6.75 3.51
N PRO A 375 20.91 7.72 4.22
CA PRO A 375 20.68 9.09 3.78
C PRO A 375 21.94 9.98 3.62
N HIS A 376 23.11 9.40 3.41
CA HIS A 376 24.38 10.09 3.18
C HIS A 376 25.08 9.55 1.93
N GLY A 377 24.60 9.95 0.78
CA GLY A 377 25.20 9.71 -0.53
C GLY A 377 24.40 10.46 -1.61
N ASP A 378 25.03 10.78 -2.73
CA ASP A 378 24.37 11.45 -3.86
C ASP A 378 23.01 10.79 -4.16
N PRO A 379 21.97 11.59 -4.51
CA PRO A 379 20.63 11.04 -4.75
C PRO A 379 20.72 9.95 -5.81
N PRO A 380 20.12 8.76 -5.55
CA PRO A 380 20.10 7.71 -6.54
C PRO A 380 19.34 8.22 -7.77
N THR A 381 19.94 8.13 -8.94
CA THR A 381 19.23 8.28 -10.21
C THR A 381 18.27 7.09 -10.30
N PHE A 382 17.00 7.32 -9.97
CA PHE A 382 15.94 6.31 -10.14
C PHE A 382 15.78 6.08 -11.65
N PRO A 383 15.84 4.81 -12.10
CA PRO A 383 15.39 4.51 -13.45
C PRO A 383 13.88 4.83 -13.53
N ASN A 384 13.47 5.43 -14.67
CA ASN A 384 12.09 5.83 -14.93
C ASN A 384 11.16 4.62 -15.00
N THR A 385 10.80 4.02 -13.87
CA THR A 385 9.81 2.95 -13.80
C THR A 385 8.44 3.57 -13.63
N ILE A 386 7.70 3.64 -14.72
CA ILE A 386 6.28 4.02 -14.67
C ILE A 386 5.50 2.75 -14.29
N HIS A 387 5.15 2.59 -13.01
CA HIS A 387 4.11 1.65 -12.61
C HIS A 387 2.77 2.22 -13.06
N CYS A 388 2.27 1.74 -14.18
CA CYS A 388 0.93 2.06 -14.64
C CYS A 388 -0.06 1.16 -13.87
N HIS A 389 -0.59 1.64 -12.76
CA HIS A 389 -1.76 1.02 -12.14
C HIS A 389 -2.94 1.24 -13.08
N THR A 390 -3.38 0.20 -13.77
CA THR A 390 -4.55 0.27 -14.62
C THR A 390 -5.78 0.31 -13.72
N PHE A 391 -6.35 1.49 -13.53
CA PHE A 391 -7.68 1.65 -12.93
C PHE A 391 -8.71 1.15 -13.94
N PHE A 392 -9.32 0.01 -13.68
CA PHE A 392 -10.54 -0.38 -14.37
C PHE A 392 -11.73 0.27 -13.66
N GLU A 393 -12.35 1.25 -14.30
CA GLU A 393 -13.71 1.64 -13.95
C GLU A 393 -14.64 0.48 -14.29
N THR A 394 -15.14 -0.23 -13.28
CA THR A 394 -16.30 -1.10 -13.48
C THR A 394 -17.50 -0.21 -13.75
N LYS A 395 -17.92 -0.12 -15.00
CA LYS A 395 -19.24 0.42 -15.34
C LYS A 395 -20.29 -0.50 -14.72
N SER A 396 -20.86 -0.09 -13.59
CA SER A 396 -22.15 -0.62 -13.16
C SER A 396 -23.19 -0.29 -14.24
N PRO A 397 -23.98 -1.26 -14.71
CA PRO A 397 -25.18 -0.94 -15.47
C PRO A 397 -26.20 -0.33 -14.50
N LEU A 398 -26.75 0.81 -14.87
CA LEU A 398 -27.96 1.39 -14.28
C LEU A 398 -29.15 0.44 -14.46
#